data_8729438945ab34e21a3e87748c1c872e
#
_entry.id   8729438945ab34e21a3e87748c1c872e
#
_cell.length_a   1.000
_cell.length_b   1.000
_cell.length_c   1.000
_cell.angle_alpha   90.00
_cell.angle_beta   90.00
_cell.angle_gamma   90.00
#
_symmetry.space_group_name_H-M   'P 1'
#
loop_
_entity.id
_entity.type
_entity.pdbx_description
1 polymer ?
#
loop_
_entity_poly.entity_id
_entity_poly.type
_entity_poly.pdbx_seq_one_letter_code
_entity_poly.pdbx_strand_id
1 'polypeptide(L)'
;VRQTIPGFSLIWIGMAHDYFFWTADADTVRRRMPGIREVLGRWLQQVQVDGSISGMGGWNYLDWLPEWHGGIPPEGVDGGGASFSFMLQLALRQAAELEKHLGEPEMSALFERRANELRIATTRLYWNESRGLFADDRAHTSYSEHAQSLAILSRAAAGIELEQVARGLLAGKGLYRTTIYFTHYLFEAYRMIGGIGQLIHRLELWRQLGERGLKTTIEAPEPSRSDCHAWASHPLYHYFATILGIRPSAPGFQSVEIAPQLGAMKWANGTLPHPRGEIAVEVRQEDDRLCAVVSLPAGSDGVFKFAGTVTPVRAGRQEISVPSRTRRMHSTTRA
;
A
#
# COMPACT_ATOMS: atom_id res chain seq x y z
N VAL A 1 29.71 -12.71 -7.67
CA VAL A 1 29.51 -11.88 -6.46
C VAL A 1 28.11 -12.12 -5.99
N ARG A 2 27.90 -12.55 -4.73
CA ARG A 2 26.56 -12.62 -4.12
C ARG A 2 26.11 -11.20 -3.85
N GLN A 3 25.09 -10.74 -4.55
CA GLN A 3 24.47 -9.46 -4.28
C GLN A 3 23.24 -9.70 -3.40
N THR A 4 23.20 -9.04 -2.25
CA THR A 4 22.07 -9.08 -1.31
C THR A 4 21.42 -7.71 -1.27
N ILE A 5 20.10 -7.66 -1.42
CA ILE A 5 19.28 -6.45 -1.28
C ILE A 5 18.39 -6.64 -0.04
N PRO A 6 18.84 -6.18 1.14
CA PRO A 6 18.14 -6.45 2.39
C PRO A 6 16.68 -6.00 2.41
N GLY A 7 16.37 -4.84 1.82
CA GLY A 7 15.01 -4.30 1.76
C GLY A 7 14.01 -5.26 1.10
N PHE A 8 14.44 -6.08 0.14
CA PHE A 8 13.57 -7.07 -0.50
C PHE A 8 13.14 -8.20 0.42
N SER A 9 13.89 -8.45 1.51
CA SER A 9 13.45 -9.41 2.52
C SER A 9 12.20 -8.93 3.28
N LEU A 10 12.03 -7.63 3.48
CA LEU A 10 10.82 -7.04 4.06
C LEU A 10 9.64 -7.09 3.06
N ILE A 11 9.90 -6.83 1.78
CA ILE A 11 8.90 -6.96 0.72
C ILE A 11 8.42 -8.41 0.59
N TRP A 12 9.31 -9.40 0.73
CA TRP A 12 8.93 -10.81 0.72
C TRP A 12 7.93 -11.17 1.83
N ILE A 13 8.00 -10.52 2.99
CA ILE A 13 6.99 -10.68 4.05
C ILE A 13 5.63 -10.18 3.57
N GLY A 14 5.61 -8.99 2.93
CA GLY A 14 4.40 -8.46 2.29
C GLY A 14 3.83 -9.40 1.22
N MET A 15 4.69 -9.99 0.39
CA MET A 15 4.27 -10.99 -0.60
C MET A 15 3.63 -12.23 0.05
N ALA A 16 4.17 -12.72 1.17
CA ALA A 16 3.59 -13.84 1.91
C ALA A 16 2.24 -13.47 2.54
N HIS A 17 2.10 -12.25 3.05
CA HIS A 17 0.85 -11.70 3.55
C HIS A 17 -0.21 -11.64 2.45
N ASP A 18 0.10 -11.00 1.33
CA ASP A 18 -0.82 -10.86 0.21
C ASP A 18 -1.20 -12.24 -0.36
N TYR A 19 -0.24 -13.14 -0.52
CA TYR A 19 -0.50 -14.51 -0.94
C TYR A 19 -1.53 -15.20 -0.05
N PHE A 20 -1.42 -15.06 1.28
CA PHE A 20 -2.37 -15.65 2.21
C PHE A 20 -3.78 -15.06 2.04
N PHE A 21 -3.90 -13.75 1.94
CA PHE A 21 -5.20 -13.10 1.77
C PHE A 21 -5.85 -13.42 0.42
N TRP A 22 -5.05 -13.65 -0.63
CA TRP A 22 -5.57 -14.00 -1.95
C TRP A 22 -5.89 -15.48 -2.12
N THR A 23 -5.22 -16.39 -1.41
CA THR A 23 -5.34 -17.84 -1.66
C THR A 23 -5.91 -18.65 -0.50
N ALA A 24 -5.82 -18.17 0.76
CA ALA A 24 -6.05 -18.90 2.01
C ALA A 24 -5.15 -20.13 2.20
N ASP A 25 -4.02 -20.24 1.49
CA ASP A 25 -3.09 -21.36 1.64
C ASP A 25 -2.26 -21.19 2.93
N ALA A 26 -2.91 -21.51 4.05
CA ALA A 26 -2.29 -21.43 5.39
C ALA A 26 -1.07 -22.34 5.52
N ASP A 27 -1.05 -23.49 4.86
CA ASP A 27 0.05 -24.46 4.98
C ASP A 27 1.33 -23.96 4.31
N THR A 28 1.22 -23.34 3.14
CA THR A 28 2.36 -22.69 2.48
C THR A 28 2.89 -21.54 3.31
N VAL A 29 2.02 -20.70 3.86
CA VAL A 29 2.45 -19.56 4.69
C VAL A 29 3.05 -20.05 6.01
N ARG A 30 2.44 -21.05 6.68
CA ARG A 30 2.96 -21.64 7.93
C ARG A 30 4.39 -22.17 7.76
N ARG A 31 4.69 -22.79 6.61
CA ARG A 31 6.07 -23.23 6.28
C ARG A 31 7.05 -22.07 6.09
N ARG A 32 6.60 -20.84 5.80
CA ARG A 32 7.43 -19.63 5.63
C ARG A 32 7.63 -18.87 6.94
N MET A 33 6.76 -19.03 7.93
CA MET A 33 6.82 -18.27 9.19
C MET A 33 8.17 -18.33 9.91
N PRO A 34 8.88 -19.47 10.00
CA PRO A 34 10.23 -19.47 10.58
C PRO A 34 11.19 -18.50 9.87
N GLY A 35 11.17 -18.48 8.53
CA GLY A 35 11.99 -17.54 7.75
C GLY A 35 11.55 -16.07 7.92
N ILE A 36 10.25 -15.80 8.03
CA ILE A 36 9.70 -14.47 8.31
C ILE A 36 10.20 -13.98 9.69
N ARG A 37 10.10 -14.82 10.71
CA ARG A 37 10.59 -14.51 12.07
C ARG A 37 12.09 -14.24 12.07
N GLU A 38 12.88 -15.04 11.32
CA GLU A 38 14.33 -14.85 11.19
C GLU A 38 14.67 -13.50 10.51
N VAL A 39 14.00 -13.17 9.41
CA VAL A 39 14.20 -11.88 8.72
C VAL A 39 13.90 -10.72 9.66
N LEU A 40 12.75 -10.74 10.33
CA LEU A 40 12.38 -9.69 11.28
C LEU A 40 13.36 -9.62 12.46
N GLY A 41 13.80 -10.78 12.98
CA GLY A 41 14.80 -10.83 14.04
C GLY A 41 16.12 -10.17 13.64
N ARG A 42 16.60 -10.41 12.42
CA ARG A 42 17.83 -9.76 11.89
C ARG A 42 17.68 -8.25 11.74
N TRP A 43 16.55 -7.78 11.21
CA TRP A 43 16.29 -6.35 11.11
C TRP A 43 16.18 -5.69 12.50
N LEU A 44 15.48 -6.32 13.45
CA LEU A 44 15.34 -5.79 14.80
C LEU A 44 16.66 -5.72 15.58
N GLN A 45 17.63 -6.61 15.30
CA GLN A 45 18.98 -6.56 15.86
C GLN A 45 19.78 -5.33 15.38
N GLN A 46 19.41 -4.73 14.26
CA GLN A 46 20.05 -3.53 13.71
C GLN A 46 19.40 -2.23 14.22
N VAL A 47 18.32 -2.32 14.98
CA VAL A 47 17.70 -1.16 15.62
C VAL A 47 18.57 -0.68 16.78
N GLN A 48 19.04 0.55 16.70
CA GLN A 48 19.90 1.19 17.69
C GLN A 48 19.10 1.67 18.91
N VAL A 49 19.79 2.12 19.94
CA VAL A 49 19.16 2.61 21.19
C VAL A 49 18.23 3.81 20.94
N ASP A 50 18.57 4.66 19.97
CA ASP A 50 17.72 5.80 19.57
C ASP A 50 16.56 5.41 18.64
N GLY A 51 16.49 4.15 18.22
CA GLY A 51 15.48 3.61 17.33
C GLY A 51 15.80 3.79 15.84
N SER A 52 16.95 4.34 15.48
CA SER A 52 17.45 4.33 14.10
C SER A 52 17.86 2.91 13.68
N ILE A 53 17.97 2.65 12.39
CA ILE A 53 18.49 1.40 11.85
C ILE A 53 19.90 1.66 11.31
N SER A 54 20.85 0.75 11.58
CA SER A 54 22.21 0.83 11.09
C SER A 54 22.88 -0.55 11.12
N GLY A 55 23.76 -0.84 10.17
CA GLY A 55 24.52 -2.08 10.12
C GLY A 55 23.95 -3.15 9.20
N MET A 56 22.93 -2.84 8.40
CA MET A 56 22.45 -3.73 7.35
C MET A 56 23.43 -3.71 6.17
N GLY A 57 24.27 -4.73 6.08
CA GLY A 57 25.19 -4.92 4.97
C GLY A 57 24.47 -5.29 3.67
N GLY A 58 25.11 -5.03 2.54
CA GLY A 58 24.57 -5.35 1.21
C GLY A 58 24.25 -4.10 0.41
N TRP A 59 23.49 -4.26 -0.66
CA TRP A 59 22.98 -3.15 -1.46
C TRP A 59 21.60 -2.74 -0.97
N ASN A 60 21.52 -1.67 -0.19
CA ASN A 60 20.29 -1.15 0.39
C ASN A 60 19.50 -0.32 -0.62
N TYR A 61 19.21 -0.95 -1.75
CA TYR A 61 18.40 -0.41 -2.82
C TYR A 61 16.95 -0.19 -2.38
N LEU A 62 16.38 0.95 -2.77
CA LEU A 62 14.96 1.24 -2.57
C LEU A 62 14.23 1.51 -3.89
N ASP A 63 14.75 2.42 -4.75
CA ASP A 63 14.11 2.77 -6.02
C ASP A 63 15.12 3.43 -6.97
N TRP A 64 14.90 3.36 -8.29
CA TRP A 64 15.76 3.98 -9.31
C TRP A 64 15.53 5.49 -9.42
N LEU A 65 15.67 6.20 -8.31
CA LEU A 65 15.59 7.65 -8.29
C LEU A 65 16.92 8.25 -8.79
N PRO A 66 16.94 9.16 -9.80
CA PRO A 66 18.17 9.72 -10.32
C PRO A 66 19.05 10.42 -9.29
N GLU A 67 18.43 11.03 -8.28
CA GLU A 67 19.10 11.71 -7.18
C GLU A 67 19.73 10.77 -6.13
N TRP A 68 19.39 9.48 -6.17
CA TRP A 68 19.89 8.48 -5.22
C TRP A 68 20.99 7.62 -5.86
N HIS A 69 22.22 7.75 -5.37
CA HIS A 69 23.31 6.94 -5.89
C HIS A 69 23.02 5.45 -5.76
N GLY A 70 22.99 4.73 -6.90
CA GLY A 70 22.67 3.30 -6.92
C GLY A 70 21.28 2.95 -6.37
N GLY A 71 20.34 3.89 -6.39
CA GLY A 71 18.98 3.68 -5.87
C GLY A 71 18.89 3.56 -4.34
N ILE A 72 19.91 4.05 -3.61
CA ILE A 72 19.99 4.02 -2.15
C ILE A 72 19.46 5.36 -1.61
N PRO A 73 18.43 5.37 -0.75
CA PRO A 73 17.89 6.60 -0.17
C PRO A 73 18.88 7.26 0.80
N PRO A 74 18.66 8.53 1.19
CA PRO A 74 19.44 9.19 2.23
C PRO A 74 19.53 8.33 3.51
N GLU A 75 20.71 8.30 4.14
CA GLU A 75 21.07 7.42 5.26
C GLU A 75 20.96 5.90 4.96
N GLY A 76 20.63 5.51 3.72
CA GLY A 76 20.36 4.11 3.35
C GLY A 76 21.59 3.22 3.20
N VAL A 77 22.81 3.75 3.20
CA VAL A 77 24.05 2.95 2.97
C VAL A 77 24.14 1.78 3.94
N ASP A 78 23.77 2.00 5.20
CA ASP A 78 23.76 0.99 6.26
C ASP A 78 22.34 0.41 6.50
N GLY A 79 21.41 0.61 5.59
CA GLY A 79 20.00 0.24 5.76
C GLY A 79 19.21 1.17 6.70
N GLY A 80 19.76 2.35 6.98
CA GLY A 80 19.13 3.39 7.78
C GLY A 80 18.12 4.24 6.99
N GLY A 81 17.74 5.36 7.62
CA GLY A 81 16.77 6.31 7.05
C GLY A 81 15.31 5.94 7.31
N ALA A 82 14.44 6.91 7.02
CA ALA A 82 13.01 6.79 7.30
C ALA A 82 12.35 5.64 6.52
N SER A 83 12.70 5.49 5.25
CA SER A 83 12.07 4.50 4.38
C SER A 83 12.24 3.07 4.87
N PHE A 84 13.45 2.65 5.26
CA PHE A 84 13.66 1.29 5.78
C PHE A 84 13.02 1.10 7.16
N SER A 85 13.00 2.15 7.98
CA SER A 85 12.30 2.12 9.27
C SER A 85 10.79 1.91 9.10
N PHE A 86 10.16 2.57 8.12
CA PHE A 86 8.75 2.36 7.81
C PHE A 86 8.49 1.01 7.15
N MET A 87 9.39 0.53 6.27
CA MET A 87 9.28 -0.82 5.68
C MET A 87 9.31 -1.90 6.76
N LEU A 88 10.21 -1.79 7.75
CA LEU A 88 10.26 -2.72 8.87
C LEU A 88 8.96 -2.68 9.70
N GLN A 89 8.43 -1.49 9.98
CA GLN A 89 7.15 -1.35 10.68
C GLN A 89 6.00 -2.01 9.90
N LEU A 90 5.94 -1.79 8.58
CA LEU A 90 4.93 -2.42 7.71
C LEU A 90 5.04 -3.95 7.74
N ALA A 91 6.27 -4.48 7.57
CA ALA A 91 6.51 -5.92 7.60
C ALA A 91 6.17 -6.56 8.96
N LEU A 92 6.45 -5.87 10.07
CA LEU A 92 6.06 -6.32 11.41
C LEU A 92 4.55 -6.42 11.56
N ARG A 93 3.78 -5.44 11.06
CA ARG A 93 2.31 -5.46 11.11
C ARG A 93 1.73 -6.57 10.23
N GLN A 94 2.27 -6.74 9.03
CA GLN A 94 1.86 -7.82 8.12
C GLN A 94 2.15 -9.21 8.72
N ALA A 95 3.33 -9.38 9.33
CA ALA A 95 3.66 -10.61 10.05
C ALA A 95 2.76 -10.83 11.27
N ALA A 96 2.43 -9.78 12.03
CA ALA A 96 1.50 -9.87 13.16
C ALA A 96 0.12 -10.36 12.71
N GLU A 97 -0.37 -9.87 11.57
CA GLU A 97 -1.64 -10.30 11.01
C GLU A 97 -1.60 -11.77 10.55
N LEU A 98 -0.51 -12.19 9.90
CA LEU A 98 -0.30 -13.61 9.56
C LEU A 98 -0.27 -14.50 10.81
N GLU A 99 0.51 -14.16 11.84
CA GLU A 99 0.59 -14.90 13.10
C GLU A 99 -0.79 -15.04 13.76
N LYS A 100 -1.58 -13.96 13.78
CA LYS A 100 -2.93 -13.98 14.32
C LYS A 100 -3.82 -15.00 13.60
N HIS A 101 -3.79 -15.00 12.26
CA HIS A 101 -4.59 -15.92 11.46
C HIS A 101 -4.10 -17.38 11.52
N LEU A 102 -2.81 -17.57 11.79
CA LEU A 102 -2.21 -18.91 11.93
C LEU A 102 -2.31 -19.50 13.35
N GLY A 103 -2.90 -18.76 14.29
CA GLY A 103 -3.15 -19.22 15.66
C GLY A 103 -2.02 -18.95 16.64
N GLU A 104 -1.15 -17.97 16.36
CA GLU A 104 0.01 -17.58 17.19
C GLU A 104 -0.18 -16.16 17.80
N PRO A 105 -1.15 -15.96 18.72
CA PRO A 105 -1.52 -14.62 19.20
C PRO A 105 -0.39 -13.93 19.97
N GLU A 106 0.50 -14.67 20.64
CA GLU A 106 1.64 -14.10 21.38
C GLU A 106 2.66 -13.50 20.44
N MET A 107 2.97 -14.17 19.32
CA MET A 107 3.85 -13.67 18.28
C MET A 107 3.23 -12.46 17.58
N SER A 108 1.94 -12.51 17.30
CA SER A 108 1.19 -11.37 16.76
C SER A 108 1.33 -10.15 17.66
N ALA A 109 1.08 -10.30 18.97
CA ALA A 109 1.21 -9.23 19.96
C ALA A 109 2.65 -8.71 20.08
N LEU A 110 3.65 -9.58 19.98
CA LEU A 110 5.06 -9.18 19.98
C LEU A 110 5.36 -8.28 18.78
N PHE A 111 4.99 -8.67 17.56
CA PHE A 111 5.29 -7.88 16.37
C PHE A 111 4.54 -6.55 16.34
N GLU A 112 3.28 -6.50 16.78
CA GLU A 112 2.54 -5.24 16.92
C GLU A 112 3.22 -4.30 17.94
N ARG A 113 3.69 -4.81 19.07
CA ARG A 113 4.41 -4.01 20.06
C ARG A 113 5.71 -3.44 19.46
N ARG A 114 6.51 -4.27 18.76
CA ARG A 114 7.74 -3.82 18.09
C ARG A 114 7.48 -2.76 17.02
N ALA A 115 6.43 -2.93 16.23
CA ALA A 115 6.01 -1.93 15.24
C ALA A 115 5.65 -0.58 15.91
N ASN A 116 4.97 -0.63 17.06
CA ASN A 116 4.60 0.59 17.80
C ASN A 116 5.80 1.27 18.48
N GLU A 117 6.75 0.52 19.02
CA GLU A 117 8.01 1.05 19.54
C GLU A 117 8.80 1.80 18.45
N LEU A 118 8.93 1.17 17.27
CA LEU A 118 9.57 1.79 16.11
C LEU A 118 8.81 3.03 15.63
N ARG A 119 7.47 3.02 15.63
CA ARG A 119 6.67 4.20 15.26
C ARG A 119 7.02 5.41 16.11
N ILE A 120 7.10 5.24 17.43
CA ILE A 120 7.46 6.33 18.37
C ILE A 120 8.86 6.88 18.06
N ALA A 121 9.83 5.98 17.87
CA ALA A 121 11.20 6.37 17.55
C ALA A 121 11.32 7.06 16.19
N THR A 122 10.67 6.51 15.17
CA THR A 122 10.71 7.04 13.80
C THR A 122 10.05 8.41 13.71
N THR A 123 8.93 8.62 14.41
CA THR A 123 8.30 9.94 14.49
C THR A 123 9.26 10.95 15.11
N ARG A 124 9.92 10.61 16.21
CA ARG A 124 10.91 11.50 16.85
C ARG A 124 12.10 11.83 15.94
N LEU A 125 12.57 10.88 15.14
CA LEU A 125 13.77 11.02 14.32
C LEU A 125 13.50 11.75 13.00
N TYR A 126 12.35 11.54 12.38
CA TYR A 126 12.12 11.95 10.99
C TYR A 126 10.94 12.90 10.80
N TRP A 127 10.07 13.10 11.80
CA TRP A 127 8.96 14.04 11.67
C TRP A 127 9.43 15.49 11.69
N ASN A 128 9.02 16.25 10.69
CA ASN A 128 9.27 17.68 10.63
C ASN A 128 7.95 18.44 10.80
N GLU A 129 7.73 18.98 11.98
CA GLU A 129 6.51 19.71 12.36
C GLU A 129 6.23 20.90 11.43
N SER A 130 7.27 21.68 11.07
CA SER A 130 7.10 22.89 10.24
C SER A 130 6.69 22.57 8.80
N ARG A 131 7.06 21.39 8.28
CA ARG A 131 6.67 20.93 6.95
C ARG A 131 5.42 20.05 6.97
N GLY A 132 5.07 19.45 8.11
CA GLY A 132 4.03 18.47 8.21
C GLY A 132 4.33 17.18 7.41
N LEU A 133 5.60 16.78 7.34
CA LEU A 133 6.11 15.68 6.52
C LEU A 133 7.21 14.90 7.28
N PHE A 134 7.37 13.65 6.93
CA PHE A 134 8.53 12.88 7.34
C PHE A 134 9.70 13.15 6.40
N ALA A 135 10.86 13.50 6.95
CA ALA A 135 12.11 13.56 6.20
C ALA A 135 12.63 12.16 5.87
N ASP A 136 13.42 12.03 4.82
CA ASP A 136 14.11 10.78 4.49
C ASP A 136 15.29 10.51 5.44
N ASP A 137 15.86 11.58 6.02
CA ASP A 137 17.06 11.61 6.85
C ASP A 137 16.83 12.35 8.18
N ARG A 138 17.66 12.05 9.19
CA ARG A 138 17.62 12.68 10.52
C ARG A 138 18.01 14.17 10.51
N ALA A 139 18.74 14.60 9.50
CA ALA A 139 19.08 16.01 9.30
C ALA A 139 17.94 16.82 8.71
N HIS A 140 16.85 16.18 8.31
CA HIS A 140 15.67 16.79 7.69
C HIS A 140 16.01 17.58 6.41
N THR A 141 16.93 17.07 5.60
CA THR A 141 17.39 17.73 4.37
C THR A 141 16.69 17.21 3.12
N SER A 142 16.17 16.00 3.14
CA SER A 142 15.53 15.31 2.03
C SER A 142 14.11 14.88 2.36
N TYR A 143 13.22 14.94 1.36
CA TYR A 143 11.81 14.54 1.48
C TYR A 143 11.36 13.88 0.20
N SER A 144 10.77 12.69 0.31
CA SER A 144 10.34 11.91 -0.85
C SER A 144 8.90 11.40 -0.73
N GLU A 145 8.29 11.09 -1.86
CA GLU A 145 7.03 10.34 -1.91
C GLU A 145 7.16 8.96 -1.27
N HIS A 146 8.38 8.37 -1.26
CA HIS A 146 8.68 7.07 -0.67
C HIS A 146 8.43 7.09 0.84
N ALA A 147 9.07 8.02 1.55
CA ALA A 147 8.90 8.14 3.00
C ALA A 147 7.45 8.43 3.38
N GLN A 148 6.76 9.34 2.66
CA GLN A 148 5.37 9.67 2.96
C GLN A 148 4.44 8.47 2.71
N SER A 149 4.61 7.76 1.60
CA SER A 149 3.80 6.58 1.26
C SER A 149 3.98 5.47 2.29
N LEU A 150 5.23 5.17 2.65
CA LEU A 150 5.53 4.15 3.64
C LEU A 150 5.05 4.54 5.04
N ALA A 151 5.11 5.82 5.42
CA ALA A 151 4.59 6.30 6.70
C ALA A 151 3.06 6.09 6.80
N ILE A 152 2.32 6.28 5.70
CA ILE A 152 0.89 5.99 5.64
C ILE A 152 0.64 4.47 5.74
N LEU A 153 1.31 3.68 4.92
CA LEU A 153 1.10 2.23 4.82
C LEU A 153 1.49 1.49 6.11
N SER A 154 2.58 1.90 6.76
CA SER A 154 3.03 1.33 8.02
C SER A 154 2.24 1.81 9.24
N ARG A 155 1.31 2.77 9.05
CA ARG A 155 0.60 3.47 10.13
C ARG A 155 1.55 4.24 11.07
N ALA A 156 2.70 4.67 10.56
CA ALA A 156 3.59 5.57 11.31
C ALA A 156 2.96 6.96 11.40
N ALA A 157 2.40 7.47 10.30
CA ALA A 157 1.54 8.65 10.31
C ALA A 157 0.17 8.30 10.91
N ALA A 158 -0.23 9.01 11.96
CA ALA A 158 -1.52 8.82 12.64
C ALA A 158 -2.10 10.16 13.09
N GLY A 159 -3.43 10.23 13.25
CA GLY A 159 -4.06 11.47 13.70
C GLY A 159 -3.71 12.66 12.82
N ILE A 160 -3.18 13.73 13.44
CA ILE A 160 -2.86 14.99 12.75
C ILE A 160 -1.70 14.83 11.76
N GLU A 161 -0.70 13.98 12.06
CA GLU A 161 0.39 13.69 11.14
C GLU A 161 -0.13 13.06 9.85
N LEU A 162 -1.11 12.16 9.93
CA LEU A 162 -1.72 11.56 8.76
C LEU A 162 -2.41 12.59 7.87
N GLU A 163 -3.13 13.53 8.46
CA GLU A 163 -3.79 14.61 7.70
C GLU A 163 -2.77 15.52 7.01
N GLN A 164 -1.67 15.84 7.69
CA GLN A 164 -0.61 16.71 7.16
C GLN A 164 0.16 16.00 6.05
N VAL A 165 0.59 14.75 6.28
CA VAL A 165 1.27 13.91 5.28
C VAL A 165 0.38 13.71 4.05
N ALA A 166 -0.91 13.43 4.23
CA ALA A 166 -1.85 13.28 3.13
C ALA A 166 -1.93 14.56 2.26
N ARG A 167 -2.06 15.73 2.89
CA ARG A 167 -2.06 17.01 2.16
C ARG A 167 -0.76 17.24 1.41
N GLY A 168 0.39 16.99 2.06
CA GLY A 168 1.71 17.16 1.45
C GLY A 168 1.96 16.22 0.29
N LEU A 169 1.60 14.93 0.45
CA LEU A 169 1.75 13.92 -0.59
C LEU A 169 0.84 14.19 -1.80
N LEU A 170 -0.41 14.60 -1.56
CA LEU A 170 -1.33 14.99 -2.64
C LEU A 170 -0.88 16.25 -3.38
N ALA A 171 -0.25 17.19 -2.68
CA ALA A 171 0.31 18.41 -3.30
C ALA A 171 1.60 18.13 -4.07
N GLY A 172 2.40 17.15 -3.65
CA GLY A 172 3.65 16.72 -4.29
C GLY A 172 4.77 17.75 -4.33
N LYS A 173 4.62 18.91 -3.67
CA LYS A 173 5.60 20.01 -3.73
C LYS A 173 6.81 19.72 -2.85
N GLY A 174 8.01 19.80 -3.46
CA GLY A 174 9.27 19.60 -2.74
C GLY A 174 9.50 18.17 -2.26
N LEU A 175 8.85 17.21 -2.90
CA LEU A 175 9.08 15.77 -2.71
C LEU A 175 9.82 15.19 -3.92
N TYR A 176 10.85 14.41 -3.69
CA TYR A 176 11.38 13.50 -4.70
C TYR A 176 10.34 12.48 -5.09
N ARG A 177 10.18 12.26 -6.41
CA ARG A 177 9.08 11.44 -6.94
C ARG A 177 9.50 9.98 -7.01
N THR A 178 8.55 9.08 -6.68
CA THR A 178 8.74 7.65 -6.93
C THR A 178 8.91 7.35 -8.41
N THR A 179 9.74 6.34 -8.73
CA THR A 179 9.83 5.80 -10.09
C THR A 179 8.82 4.66 -10.31
N ILE A 180 8.88 4.04 -11.47
CA ILE A 180 7.90 3.04 -11.92
C ILE A 180 7.64 1.95 -10.87
N TYR A 181 8.69 1.39 -10.26
CA TYR A 181 8.60 0.33 -9.26
C TYR A 181 7.84 0.80 -8.02
N PHE A 182 8.33 1.87 -7.39
CA PHE A 182 7.81 2.29 -6.08
C PHE A 182 6.45 2.96 -6.18
N THR A 183 6.02 3.34 -7.38
CA THR A 183 4.68 3.89 -7.63
C THR A 183 3.55 2.93 -7.19
N HIS A 184 3.81 1.62 -7.07
CA HIS A 184 2.87 0.69 -6.44
C HIS A 184 2.52 1.11 -5.00
N TYR A 185 3.52 1.36 -4.17
CA TYR A 185 3.31 1.78 -2.77
C TYR A 185 2.67 3.18 -2.68
N LEU A 186 3.04 4.07 -3.58
CA LEU A 186 2.39 5.37 -3.72
C LEU A 186 0.89 5.23 -4.04
N PHE A 187 0.52 4.32 -4.94
CA PHE A 187 -0.88 4.07 -5.30
C PHE A 187 -1.67 3.46 -4.13
N GLU A 188 -1.07 2.57 -3.35
CA GLU A 188 -1.67 2.09 -2.12
C GLU A 188 -1.89 3.23 -1.11
N ALA A 189 -0.92 4.13 -0.94
CA ALA A 189 -1.07 5.30 -0.09
C ALA A 189 -2.17 6.24 -0.62
N TYR A 190 -2.19 6.55 -1.93
CA TYR A 190 -3.24 7.36 -2.54
C TYR A 190 -4.64 6.78 -2.31
N ARG A 191 -4.78 5.46 -2.41
CA ARG A 191 -6.06 4.79 -2.11
C ARG A 191 -6.54 5.10 -0.69
N MET A 192 -5.64 5.09 0.28
CA MET A 192 -5.97 5.32 1.69
C MET A 192 -6.34 6.78 2.00
N ILE A 193 -5.80 7.74 1.26
CA ILE A 193 -5.98 9.18 1.52
C ILE A 193 -6.87 9.89 0.50
N GLY A 194 -7.56 9.14 -0.37
CA GLY A 194 -8.46 9.72 -1.38
C GLY A 194 -7.74 10.35 -2.58
N GLY A 195 -6.51 9.92 -2.87
CA GLY A 195 -5.66 10.43 -3.96
C GLY A 195 -5.92 9.80 -5.33
N ILE A 196 -7.15 9.38 -5.63
CA ILE A 196 -7.46 8.70 -6.89
C ILE A 196 -7.17 9.54 -8.13
N GLY A 197 -7.34 10.85 -8.05
CA GLY A 197 -7.01 11.76 -9.16
C GLY A 197 -5.52 11.74 -9.50
N GLN A 198 -4.66 11.75 -8.48
CA GLN A 198 -3.21 11.64 -8.62
C GLN A 198 -2.81 10.26 -9.18
N LEU A 199 -3.44 9.18 -8.71
CA LEU A 199 -3.22 7.84 -9.23
C LEU A 199 -3.52 7.78 -10.72
N ILE A 200 -4.70 8.25 -11.16
CA ILE A 200 -5.09 8.26 -12.57
C ILE A 200 -4.10 9.07 -13.41
N HIS A 201 -3.68 10.24 -12.91
CA HIS A 201 -2.67 11.05 -13.58
C HIS A 201 -1.31 10.33 -13.72
N ARG A 202 -0.91 9.56 -12.73
CA ARG A 202 0.35 8.76 -12.79
C ARG A 202 0.26 7.60 -13.78
N LEU A 203 -0.92 7.03 -14.03
CA LEU A 203 -1.11 5.97 -15.03
C LEU A 203 -0.81 6.42 -16.45
N GLU A 204 -0.77 7.73 -16.70
CA GLU A 204 -0.40 8.31 -17.99
C GLU A 204 0.96 7.82 -18.49
N LEU A 205 1.91 7.55 -17.60
CA LEU A 205 3.21 6.98 -17.95
C LEU A 205 3.05 5.66 -18.73
N TRP A 206 2.22 4.74 -18.25
CA TRP A 206 2.00 3.44 -18.91
C TRP A 206 1.29 3.59 -20.25
N ARG A 207 0.35 4.54 -20.36
CA ARG A 207 -0.28 4.87 -21.64
C ARG A 207 0.76 5.33 -22.67
N GLN A 208 1.65 6.24 -22.27
CA GLN A 208 2.75 6.75 -23.12
C GLN A 208 3.73 5.65 -23.53
N LEU A 209 4.06 4.72 -22.65
CA LEU A 209 4.90 3.57 -23.00
C LEU A 209 4.23 2.71 -24.08
N GLY A 210 2.93 2.44 -23.97
CA GLY A 210 2.16 1.73 -24.97
C GLY A 210 2.11 2.46 -26.31
N GLU A 211 1.94 3.79 -26.32
CA GLU A 211 1.96 4.62 -27.53
C GLU A 211 3.32 4.62 -28.24
N ARG A 212 4.42 4.50 -27.48
CA ARG A 212 5.77 4.31 -28.04
C ARG A 212 6.00 2.90 -28.58
N GLY A 213 5.02 2.02 -28.51
CA GLY A 213 5.06 0.67 -29.05
C GLY A 213 5.56 -0.40 -28.10
N LEU A 214 5.80 -0.10 -26.81
CA LEU A 214 6.17 -1.11 -25.83
C LEU A 214 5.01 -2.07 -25.59
N LYS A 215 5.32 -3.37 -25.53
CA LYS A 215 4.36 -4.44 -25.24
C LYS A 215 4.53 -4.99 -23.84
N THR A 216 5.55 -4.56 -23.13
CA THR A 216 5.93 -4.96 -21.77
C THR A 216 6.23 -3.71 -20.96
N THR A 217 6.59 -3.87 -19.70
CA THR A 217 6.87 -2.78 -18.77
C THR A 217 8.38 -2.63 -18.53
N ILE A 218 8.85 -1.39 -18.46
CA ILE A 218 10.26 -1.06 -18.27
C ILE A 218 10.70 -1.14 -16.81
N GLU A 219 11.99 -1.33 -16.57
CA GLU A 219 12.58 -1.41 -15.24
C GLU A 219 12.63 -0.06 -14.52
N ALA A 220 13.00 0.98 -15.23
CA ALA A 220 13.31 2.30 -14.69
C ALA A 220 12.94 3.38 -15.71
N PRO A 221 12.97 4.67 -15.33
CA PRO A 221 12.93 5.76 -16.32
C PRO A 221 14.02 5.62 -17.39
N GLU A 222 13.74 6.10 -18.59
CA GLU A 222 14.69 6.02 -19.71
C GLU A 222 15.98 6.83 -19.44
N PRO A 223 17.16 6.30 -19.83
CA PRO A 223 17.37 5.03 -20.54
C PRO A 223 17.23 3.80 -19.63
N SER A 224 16.28 2.92 -19.95
CA SER A 224 16.03 1.71 -19.17
C SER A 224 16.96 0.57 -19.55
N ARG A 225 17.40 -0.23 -18.55
CA ARG A 225 18.21 -1.43 -18.79
C ARG A 225 17.38 -2.59 -19.30
N SER A 226 16.09 -2.61 -19.01
CA SER A 226 15.19 -3.71 -19.31
C SER A 226 13.81 -3.19 -19.68
N ASP A 227 13.32 -3.65 -20.83
CA ASP A 227 11.97 -3.35 -21.31
C ASP A 227 10.97 -4.46 -20.92
N CYS A 228 11.38 -5.45 -20.14
CA CYS A 228 10.55 -6.54 -19.66
C CYS A 228 10.80 -6.77 -18.16
N HIS A 229 10.20 -5.91 -17.33
CA HIS A 229 10.40 -5.92 -15.89
C HIS A 229 9.07 -5.97 -15.14
N ALA A 230 8.85 -7.07 -14.42
CA ALA A 230 7.53 -7.39 -13.83
C ALA A 230 7.07 -6.38 -12.77
N TRP A 231 7.96 -5.76 -12.03
CA TRP A 231 7.60 -4.82 -10.96
C TRP A 231 6.80 -3.58 -11.41
N ALA A 232 6.83 -3.28 -12.71
CA ALA A 232 6.07 -2.19 -13.28
C ALA A 232 4.69 -2.62 -13.85
N SER A 233 4.26 -3.87 -13.65
CA SER A 233 2.96 -4.38 -14.11
C SER A 233 1.80 -4.09 -13.13
N HIS A 234 2.07 -3.47 -11.99
CA HIS A 234 1.10 -3.20 -10.93
C HIS A 234 -0.13 -2.35 -11.31
N PRO A 235 -0.20 -1.55 -12.38
CA PRO A 235 -1.43 -0.88 -12.76
C PRO A 235 -2.62 -1.82 -12.92
N LEU A 236 -2.41 -3.03 -13.46
CA LEU A 236 -3.47 -4.04 -13.57
C LEU A 236 -4.07 -4.39 -12.21
N TYR A 237 -3.23 -4.56 -11.19
CA TYR A 237 -3.70 -4.76 -9.82
C TYR A 237 -4.56 -3.58 -9.34
N HIS A 238 -4.13 -2.34 -9.58
CA HIS A 238 -4.85 -1.16 -9.13
C HIS A 238 -6.16 -0.90 -9.86
N TYR A 239 -6.32 -1.38 -11.10
CA TYR A 239 -7.62 -1.33 -11.78
C TYR A 239 -8.68 -2.11 -10.98
N PHE A 240 -8.34 -3.28 -10.46
CA PHE A 240 -9.24 -4.08 -9.62
C PHE A 240 -9.24 -3.64 -8.15
N ALA A 241 -8.08 -3.55 -7.55
CA ALA A 241 -7.95 -3.36 -6.10
C ALA A 241 -8.19 -1.91 -5.63
N THR A 242 -8.10 -0.90 -6.54
CA THR A 242 -8.28 0.51 -6.19
C THR A 242 -9.45 1.14 -6.95
N ILE A 243 -9.46 1.07 -8.29
CA ILE A 243 -10.52 1.71 -9.07
C ILE A 243 -11.85 1.00 -8.85
N LEU A 244 -11.92 -0.32 -9.02
CA LEU A 244 -13.10 -1.12 -8.68
C LEU A 244 -13.19 -1.41 -7.18
N GLY A 245 -12.08 -1.31 -6.46
CA GLY A 245 -12.02 -1.49 -5.01
C GLY A 245 -12.22 -2.91 -4.51
N ILE A 246 -11.99 -3.93 -5.36
CA ILE A 246 -12.20 -5.34 -5.01
C ILE A 246 -10.99 -5.86 -4.23
N ARG A 247 -11.17 -6.17 -2.95
CA ARG A 247 -10.11 -6.67 -2.06
C ARG A 247 -10.60 -7.80 -1.16
N PRO A 248 -9.74 -8.75 -0.80
CA PRO A 248 -10.07 -9.69 0.24
C PRO A 248 -10.18 -8.97 1.59
N SER A 249 -11.26 -9.16 2.31
CA SER A 249 -11.42 -8.75 3.71
C SER A 249 -11.25 -9.90 4.70
N ALA A 250 -11.11 -11.12 4.18
CA ALA A 250 -10.69 -12.31 4.90
C ALA A 250 -9.85 -13.19 3.98
N PRO A 251 -8.98 -14.08 4.52
CA PRO A 251 -8.11 -14.94 3.74
C PRO A 251 -8.87 -15.72 2.65
N GLY A 252 -8.30 -15.77 1.44
CA GLY A 252 -8.87 -16.47 0.28
C GLY A 252 -10.17 -15.87 -0.24
N PHE A 253 -10.38 -14.58 -0.06
CA PHE A 253 -11.65 -13.93 -0.42
C PHE A 253 -12.88 -14.63 0.18
N GLN A 254 -12.75 -15.21 1.36
CA GLN A 254 -13.92 -15.72 2.08
C GLN A 254 -14.94 -14.63 2.33
N SER A 255 -14.46 -13.41 2.55
CA SER A 255 -15.24 -12.18 2.53
C SER A 255 -14.55 -11.14 1.66
N VAL A 256 -15.34 -10.31 0.98
CA VAL A 256 -14.90 -9.33 -0.02
C VAL A 256 -15.23 -7.92 0.43
N GLU A 257 -14.27 -7.01 0.35
CA GLU A 257 -14.55 -5.58 0.39
C GLU A 257 -14.61 -5.04 -1.04
N ILE A 258 -15.64 -4.28 -1.37
CA ILE A 258 -15.79 -3.55 -2.64
C ILE A 258 -15.93 -2.07 -2.30
N ALA A 259 -14.87 -1.30 -2.54
CA ALA A 259 -14.79 0.12 -2.19
C ALA A 259 -14.29 0.95 -3.41
N PRO A 260 -15.14 1.17 -4.43
CA PRO A 260 -14.70 1.78 -5.69
C PRO A 260 -14.29 3.24 -5.53
N GLN A 261 -13.25 3.63 -6.28
CA GLN A 261 -12.75 5.00 -6.34
C GLN A 261 -12.63 5.43 -7.81
N LEU A 262 -13.67 6.06 -8.35
CA LEU A 262 -13.73 6.41 -9.77
C LEU A 262 -12.98 7.72 -10.10
N GLY A 263 -12.82 8.64 -9.15
CA GLY A 263 -12.30 9.98 -9.44
C GLY A 263 -13.19 10.71 -10.46
N ALA A 264 -12.62 11.11 -11.58
CA ALA A 264 -13.35 11.77 -12.67
C ALA A 264 -14.00 10.79 -13.67
N MET A 265 -13.75 9.49 -13.53
CA MET A 265 -14.37 8.48 -14.41
C MET A 265 -15.86 8.38 -14.13
N LYS A 266 -16.64 8.17 -15.20
CA LYS A 266 -18.11 8.03 -15.09
C LYS A 266 -18.55 6.59 -14.82
N TRP A 267 -17.71 5.63 -15.14
CA TRP A 267 -17.99 4.22 -14.95
C TRP A 267 -16.71 3.39 -14.96
N ALA A 268 -16.78 2.22 -14.38
CA ALA A 268 -15.77 1.17 -14.48
C ALA A 268 -16.46 -0.19 -14.34
N ASN A 269 -15.92 -1.21 -15.00
CA ASN A 269 -16.34 -2.58 -14.81
C ASN A 269 -15.16 -3.54 -14.90
N GLY A 270 -15.32 -4.72 -14.32
CA GLY A 270 -14.32 -5.77 -14.41
C GLY A 270 -14.77 -7.05 -13.72
N THR A 271 -14.11 -8.13 -14.11
CA THR A 271 -14.31 -9.46 -13.53
C THR A 271 -12.99 -10.00 -13.01
N LEU A 272 -12.97 -10.34 -11.74
CA LEU A 272 -11.80 -10.88 -11.04
C LEU A 272 -12.00 -12.39 -10.82
N PRO A 273 -11.05 -13.26 -11.24
CA PRO A 273 -11.08 -14.67 -10.90
C PRO A 273 -11.11 -14.91 -9.40
N HIS A 274 -11.93 -15.88 -8.97
CA HIS A 274 -12.04 -16.30 -7.59
C HIS A 274 -12.04 -17.84 -7.52
N PRO A 275 -11.50 -18.50 -6.46
CA PRO A 275 -11.45 -19.97 -6.39
C PRO A 275 -12.79 -20.68 -6.56
N ARG A 276 -13.91 -20.01 -6.28
CA ARG A 276 -15.28 -20.54 -6.41
C ARG A 276 -16.05 -19.94 -7.59
N GLY A 277 -15.40 -19.28 -8.53
CA GLY A 277 -16.05 -18.64 -9.69
C GLY A 277 -15.45 -17.28 -10.00
N GLU A 278 -16.27 -16.24 -10.10
CA GLU A 278 -15.86 -14.88 -10.49
C GLU A 278 -16.51 -13.83 -9.58
N ILE A 279 -15.77 -12.77 -9.30
CA ILE A 279 -16.28 -11.53 -8.69
C ILE A 279 -16.43 -10.52 -9.84
N ALA A 280 -17.65 -10.17 -10.22
CA ALA A 280 -17.89 -9.16 -11.22
C ALA A 280 -18.46 -7.89 -10.57
N VAL A 281 -17.89 -6.75 -10.94
CA VAL A 281 -18.31 -5.43 -10.44
C VAL A 281 -18.46 -4.49 -11.61
N GLU A 282 -19.61 -3.85 -11.72
CA GLU A 282 -19.86 -2.71 -12.57
C GLU A 282 -20.29 -1.54 -11.69
N VAL A 283 -19.68 -0.38 -11.89
CA VAL A 283 -20.02 0.86 -11.17
C VAL A 283 -20.20 1.99 -12.15
N ARG A 284 -21.23 2.81 -11.91
CA ARG A 284 -21.55 3.99 -12.72
C ARG A 284 -21.87 5.17 -11.81
N GLN A 285 -21.19 6.28 -12.04
CA GLN A 285 -21.50 7.53 -11.37
C GLN A 285 -22.65 8.21 -12.13
N GLU A 286 -23.77 8.35 -11.47
CA GLU A 286 -24.88 9.20 -11.86
C GLU A 286 -24.84 10.51 -11.07
N ASP A 287 -25.64 11.52 -11.41
CA ASP A 287 -25.47 12.89 -10.90
C ASP A 287 -25.22 12.98 -9.37
N ASP A 288 -26.09 12.38 -8.58
CA ASP A 288 -26.02 12.40 -7.12
C ASP A 288 -25.81 11.02 -6.47
N ARG A 289 -25.64 9.98 -7.28
CA ARG A 289 -25.57 8.59 -6.80
C ARG A 289 -24.48 7.81 -7.50
N LEU A 290 -23.96 6.79 -6.81
CA LEU A 290 -23.21 5.70 -7.41
C LEU A 290 -24.15 4.49 -7.54
N CYS A 291 -24.34 4.02 -8.76
CA CYS A 291 -25.04 2.77 -9.05
C CYS A 291 -24.02 1.66 -9.28
N ALA A 292 -24.21 0.50 -8.68
CA ALA A 292 -23.34 -0.64 -8.82
C ALA A 292 -24.14 -1.92 -9.09
N VAL A 293 -23.58 -2.79 -9.91
CA VAL A 293 -23.98 -4.19 -10.05
C VAL A 293 -22.84 -5.05 -9.56
N VAL A 294 -23.09 -5.85 -8.55
CA VAL A 294 -22.10 -6.75 -7.93
C VAL A 294 -22.58 -8.18 -8.08
N SER A 295 -21.71 -9.05 -8.57
CA SER A 295 -21.94 -10.51 -8.59
C SER A 295 -20.81 -11.18 -7.81
N LEU A 296 -21.18 -11.95 -6.78
CA LEU A 296 -20.24 -12.77 -6.00
C LEU A 296 -20.52 -14.26 -6.23
N PRO A 297 -19.46 -15.11 -6.22
CA PRO A 297 -19.62 -16.54 -6.36
C PRO A 297 -20.33 -17.15 -5.15
N ALA A 298 -20.86 -18.38 -5.30
CA ALA A 298 -21.55 -19.11 -4.25
C ALA A 298 -20.69 -19.25 -2.98
N GLY A 299 -21.28 -19.03 -1.81
CA GLY A 299 -20.61 -19.11 -0.50
C GLY A 299 -19.64 -17.96 -0.21
N SER A 300 -19.71 -16.86 -0.97
CA SER A 300 -18.99 -15.61 -0.66
C SER A 300 -19.96 -14.56 -0.14
N ASP A 301 -19.46 -13.72 0.74
CA ASP A 301 -20.14 -12.52 1.24
C ASP A 301 -19.18 -11.34 1.28
N GLY A 302 -19.63 -10.20 1.72
CA GLY A 302 -18.77 -9.03 1.87
C GLY A 302 -19.55 -7.75 2.16
N VAL A 303 -18.86 -6.65 1.87
CA VAL A 303 -19.42 -5.30 2.01
C VAL A 303 -19.08 -4.44 0.80
N PHE A 304 -20.05 -3.64 0.38
CA PHE A 304 -19.86 -2.55 -0.56
C PHE A 304 -19.78 -1.24 0.24
N LYS A 305 -18.70 -0.48 0.04
CA LYS A 305 -18.43 0.77 0.78
C LYS A 305 -18.35 1.95 -0.19
N PHE A 306 -19.15 2.97 0.02
CA PHE A 306 -19.06 4.21 -0.75
C PHE A 306 -19.60 5.41 0.04
N ALA A 307 -18.89 6.53 -0.01
CA ALA A 307 -19.29 7.80 0.63
C ALA A 307 -19.76 7.64 2.11
N GLY A 308 -19.06 6.81 2.89
CA GLY A 308 -19.39 6.54 4.29
C GLY A 308 -20.54 5.55 4.51
N THR A 309 -21.19 5.08 3.45
CA THR A 309 -22.21 4.04 3.51
C THR A 309 -21.57 2.66 3.38
N VAL A 310 -22.01 1.70 4.21
CA VAL A 310 -21.62 0.30 4.15
C VAL A 310 -22.85 -0.55 3.88
N THR A 311 -22.86 -1.27 2.76
CA THR A 311 -23.95 -2.14 2.33
C THR A 311 -23.46 -3.59 2.32
N PRO A 312 -24.07 -4.52 3.06
CA PRO A 312 -23.73 -5.94 2.96
C PRO A 312 -24.02 -6.47 1.55
N VAL A 313 -23.12 -7.32 1.04
CA VAL A 313 -23.29 -8.04 -0.22
C VAL A 313 -23.15 -9.54 -0.01
N ARG A 314 -23.89 -10.33 -0.78
CA ARG A 314 -23.97 -11.79 -0.67
C ARG A 314 -23.73 -12.45 -2.03
N ALA A 315 -23.62 -13.75 -2.04
CA ALA A 315 -23.54 -14.54 -3.26
C ALA A 315 -24.70 -14.22 -4.22
N GLY A 316 -24.41 -14.24 -5.52
CA GLY A 316 -25.33 -13.89 -6.60
C GLY A 316 -25.21 -12.43 -7.06
N ARG A 317 -26.08 -12.04 -8.01
CA ARG A 317 -26.11 -10.70 -8.59
C ARG A 317 -26.99 -9.76 -7.76
N GLN A 318 -26.47 -8.58 -7.45
CA GLN A 318 -27.13 -7.56 -6.64
C GLN A 318 -26.96 -6.18 -7.28
N GLU A 319 -27.98 -5.35 -7.16
CA GLU A 319 -27.97 -3.95 -7.59
C GLU A 319 -27.93 -3.06 -6.33
N ILE A 320 -27.02 -2.11 -6.33
CA ILE A 320 -26.75 -1.21 -5.21
C ILE A 320 -26.80 0.22 -5.72
N SER A 321 -27.45 1.10 -4.98
CA SER A 321 -27.48 2.51 -5.30
C SER A 321 -27.23 3.32 -4.03
N VAL A 322 -26.12 4.07 -4.00
CA VAL A 322 -25.65 4.83 -2.84
C VAL A 322 -25.52 6.31 -3.21
N PRO A 323 -26.02 7.25 -2.37
CA PRO A 323 -25.81 8.69 -2.60
C PRO A 323 -24.31 9.04 -2.67
N SER A 324 -23.91 9.90 -3.60
CA SER A 324 -22.52 10.35 -3.78
C SER A 324 -22.05 11.34 -2.71
N ARG A 325 -22.99 11.94 -1.97
CA ARG A 325 -22.68 12.84 -0.86
C ARG A 325 -23.30 12.32 0.42
N THR A 326 -22.52 12.23 1.48
CA THR A 326 -23.05 12.04 2.82
C THR A 326 -23.97 13.21 3.15
N ARG A 327 -25.24 12.98 3.44
CA ARG A 327 -26.12 14.02 3.98
C ARG A 327 -25.48 14.54 5.27
N ARG A 328 -24.94 15.76 5.27
CA ARG A 328 -24.68 16.48 6.53
C ARG A 328 -26.03 16.61 7.21
N MET A 329 -26.24 15.92 8.31
CA MET A 329 -27.37 16.17 9.20
C MET A 329 -27.21 17.62 9.65
N HIS A 330 -28.01 18.51 9.07
CA HIS A 330 -28.22 19.83 9.67
C HIS A 330 -28.99 19.56 10.98
N SER A 331 -28.29 19.66 12.10
CA SER A 331 -28.97 19.84 13.38
C SER A 331 -29.69 21.18 13.32
N THR A 332 -30.96 21.16 12.99
CA THR A 332 -31.86 22.27 13.28
C THR A 332 -32.05 22.34 14.78
N THR A 333 -31.14 23.03 15.45
CA THR A 333 -31.43 23.57 16.78
C THR A 333 -32.46 24.69 16.56
N ARG A 334 -33.74 24.39 16.74
CA ARG A 334 -34.75 25.43 16.92
C ARG A 334 -34.49 26.07 18.29
N ALA A 335 -34.30 27.39 18.27
CA ALA A 335 -34.31 28.26 19.43
C ALA A 335 -35.67 28.22 20.14
#